data_649cca0ac569cfdab91b87d8afaabd85
#
_entry.id   649cca0ac569cfdab91b87d8afaabd85
#
_cell.length_a   1.000
_cell.length_b   1.000
_cell.length_c   1.000
_cell.angle_alpha   90.00
_cell.angle_beta   90.00
_cell.angle_gamma   90.00
#
_symmetry.space_group_name_H-M   'P 1'
#
loop_
_entity.id
_entity.type
_entity.pdbx_description
1 polymer ?
#
loop_
_entity_poly.entity_id
_entity_poly.type
_entity_poly.pdbx_seq_one_letter_code
_entity_poly.pdbx_strand_id
1 'polypeptide(L)'
;MAEDTGLFDGVFSRGGAATDSQAWLRAMLDTEAALARALERAGLAPPGAGAAVTAAAAGTFDAAALGRQAALSGNPVPALVAALRKAVPAEAADTVHRGATSQDIIDTAAMLLARGALDAMAADLAAAADGCAGLAAAHRDTLMIGRTLLQHA
;
A
#
# COMPACT_ATOMS: atom_id res chain seq x y z
N MET A 1 -8.62 -12.07 -20.87
CA MET A 1 -8.62 -10.59 -20.98
C MET A 1 -7.16 -10.18 -20.97
N ALA A 2 -6.67 -9.55 -22.04
CA ALA A 2 -5.34 -8.97 -22.03
C ALA A 2 -5.34 -7.89 -20.94
N GLU A 3 -4.35 -7.90 -20.03
CA GLU A 3 -4.09 -6.79 -19.14
C GLU A 3 -3.84 -5.57 -20.04
N ASP A 4 -4.68 -4.55 -19.86
CA ASP A 4 -4.46 -3.25 -20.51
C ASP A 4 -3.22 -2.63 -19.86
N THR A 5 -2.06 -2.97 -20.40
CA THR A 5 -0.81 -2.35 -20.00
C THR A 5 -0.80 -0.93 -20.56
N GLY A 6 -0.82 0.06 -19.69
CA GLY A 6 -0.80 1.46 -20.07
C GLY A 6 0.39 1.79 -20.95
N LEU A 7 0.23 2.75 -21.86
CA LEU A 7 1.25 3.16 -22.85
C LEU A 7 2.63 3.44 -22.22
N PHE A 8 2.66 3.88 -20.98
CA PHE A 8 3.88 4.28 -20.28
C PHE A 8 4.34 3.28 -19.21
N ASP A 9 3.67 2.13 -19.04
CA ASP A 9 4.03 1.14 -18.02
C ASP A 9 5.48 0.68 -18.13
N GLY A 10 5.97 0.43 -19.35
CA GLY A 10 7.37 0.07 -19.59
C GLY A 10 8.38 1.17 -19.20
N VAL A 11 7.93 2.41 -19.01
CA VAL A 11 8.78 3.54 -18.61
C VAL A 11 8.72 3.77 -17.11
N PHE A 12 7.51 3.70 -16.51
CA PHE A 12 7.27 4.07 -15.12
C PHE A 12 7.22 2.89 -14.17
N SER A 13 6.88 1.67 -14.63
CA SER A 13 6.90 0.46 -13.82
C SER A 13 8.30 -0.11 -13.73
N ARG A 14 9.08 0.33 -12.77
CA ARG A 14 10.49 -0.05 -12.56
C ARG A 14 10.69 -1.01 -11.38
N GLY A 15 9.65 -1.75 -10.97
CA GLY A 15 9.76 -2.74 -9.91
C GLY A 15 9.92 -2.13 -8.52
N GLY A 16 9.10 -1.17 -8.18
CA GLY A 16 9.04 -0.57 -6.85
C GLY A 16 8.00 -1.23 -5.94
N ALA A 17 7.71 -0.60 -4.82
CA ALA A 17 6.62 -0.99 -3.94
C ALA A 17 5.29 -0.94 -4.69
N ALA A 18 4.48 -2.00 -4.53
CA ALA A 18 3.17 -2.06 -5.16
C ALA A 18 2.25 -0.96 -4.61
N THR A 19 1.71 -0.14 -5.49
CA THR A 19 0.74 0.93 -5.18
C THR A 19 -0.52 0.80 -6.01
N ASP A 20 -0.75 -0.38 -6.60
CA ASP A 20 -1.90 -0.69 -7.41
C ASP A 20 -3.18 -0.91 -6.59
N SER A 21 -4.29 -1.19 -7.26
CA SER A 21 -5.58 -1.42 -6.62
C SER A 21 -5.58 -2.60 -5.63
N GLN A 22 -4.75 -3.62 -5.87
CA GLN A 22 -4.66 -4.77 -4.96
C GLN A 22 -3.87 -4.41 -3.69
N ALA A 23 -2.79 -3.64 -3.83
CA ALA A 23 -2.03 -3.13 -2.70
C ALA A 23 -2.88 -2.20 -1.81
N TRP A 24 -3.66 -1.30 -2.43
CA TRP A 24 -4.62 -0.47 -1.70
C TRP A 24 -5.67 -1.30 -0.97
N LEU A 25 -6.28 -2.26 -1.65
CA LEU A 25 -7.27 -3.16 -1.06
C LEU A 25 -6.67 -3.92 0.13
N ARG A 26 -5.45 -4.45 -0.04
CA ARG A 26 -4.74 -5.16 1.02
C ARG A 26 -4.49 -4.27 2.23
N ALA A 27 -3.98 -3.06 2.02
CA ALA A 27 -3.69 -2.11 3.10
C ALA A 27 -4.97 -1.69 3.87
N MET A 28 -6.09 -1.49 3.17
CA MET A 28 -7.39 -1.20 3.82
C MET A 28 -7.89 -2.39 4.65
N LEU A 29 -7.76 -3.62 4.14
CA LEU A 29 -8.13 -4.84 4.88
C LEU A 29 -7.24 -5.05 6.11
N ASP A 30 -5.94 -4.77 6.00
CA ASP A 30 -5.00 -4.83 7.13
C ASP A 30 -5.34 -3.80 8.22
N THR A 31 -5.80 -2.62 7.79
CA THR A 31 -6.26 -1.56 8.71
C THR A 31 -7.50 -2.00 9.46
N GLU A 32 -8.52 -2.55 8.79
CA GLU A 32 -9.73 -3.10 9.43
C GLU A 32 -9.40 -4.23 10.41
N ALA A 33 -8.51 -5.14 10.01
CA ALA A 33 -8.07 -6.22 10.88
C ALA A 33 -7.31 -5.70 12.11
N ALA A 34 -6.49 -4.67 11.96
CA ALA A 34 -5.78 -4.03 13.06
C ALA A 34 -6.75 -3.32 14.02
N LEU A 35 -7.74 -2.62 13.49
CA LEU A 35 -8.80 -1.98 14.27
C LEU A 35 -9.58 -3.02 15.09
N ALA A 36 -10.01 -4.12 14.48
CA ALA A 36 -10.75 -5.18 15.17
C ALA A 36 -9.95 -5.80 16.33
N ARG A 37 -8.64 -6.07 16.10
CA ARG A 37 -7.75 -6.54 17.17
C ARG A 37 -7.56 -5.52 18.28
N ALA A 38 -7.53 -4.24 17.95
CA ALA A 38 -7.42 -3.18 18.96
C ALA A 38 -8.69 -3.06 19.79
N LEU A 39 -9.86 -3.14 19.16
CA LEU A 39 -11.16 -3.13 19.84
C LEU A 39 -11.32 -4.32 20.81
N GLU A 40 -10.90 -5.53 20.39
CA GLU A 40 -10.92 -6.70 21.27
C GLU A 40 -10.00 -6.52 22.48
N ARG A 41 -8.75 -6.05 22.28
CA ARG A 41 -7.82 -5.78 23.39
C ARG A 41 -8.34 -4.70 24.36
N ALA A 42 -9.10 -3.75 23.85
CA ALA A 42 -9.73 -2.70 24.67
C ALA A 42 -11.03 -3.15 25.37
N GLY A 43 -11.46 -4.40 25.17
CA GLY A 43 -12.73 -4.90 25.72
C GLY A 43 -13.98 -4.32 25.04
N LEU A 44 -13.82 -3.72 23.85
CA LEU A 44 -14.90 -3.13 23.06
C LEU A 44 -15.47 -4.07 21.99
N ALA A 45 -14.90 -5.26 21.85
CA ALA A 45 -15.37 -6.31 20.95
C ALA A 45 -15.34 -7.67 21.65
N PRO A 46 -16.16 -8.65 21.19
CA PRO A 46 -16.16 -9.99 21.76
C PRO A 46 -14.80 -10.68 21.65
N PRO A 47 -14.46 -11.59 22.59
CA PRO A 47 -13.26 -12.41 22.46
C PRO A 47 -13.24 -13.20 21.15
N GLY A 48 -12.12 -13.18 20.44
CA GLY A 48 -11.94 -13.84 19.15
C GLY A 48 -12.38 -13.03 17.94
N ALA A 49 -13.06 -11.89 18.10
CA ALA A 49 -13.51 -11.05 16.98
C ALA A 49 -12.34 -10.51 16.16
N GLY A 50 -11.25 -10.10 16.80
CA GLY A 50 -10.06 -9.62 16.11
C GLY A 50 -9.40 -10.71 15.24
N ALA A 51 -9.35 -11.94 15.74
CA ALA A 51 -8.85 -13.08 14.98
C ALA A 51 -9.78 -13.42 13.80
N ALA A 52 -11.10 -13.41 14.01
CA ALA A 52 -12.09 -13.68 12.98
C ALA A 52 -12.02 -12.65 11.84
N VAL A 53 -11.96 -11.36 12.17
CA VAL A 53 -11.81 -10.29 11.17
C VAL A 53 -10.47 -10.40 10.44
N THR A 54 -9.39 -10.72 11.15
CA THR A 54 -8.06 -10.93 10.52
C THR A 54 -8.08 -12.08 9.52
N ALA A 55 -8.70 -13.21 9.87
CA ALA A 55 -8.83 -14.36 8.99
C ALA A 55 -9.68 -14.04 7.75
N ALA A 56 -10.82 -13.36 7.93
CA ALA A 56 -11.68 -12.94 6.83
C ALA A 56 -10.97 -11.93 5.91
N ALA A 57 -10.25 -10.98 6.49
CA ALA A 57 -9.47 -9.99 5.75
C ALA A 57 -8.34 -10.62 4.90
N ALA A 58 -7.82 -11.79 5.27
CA ALA A 58 -6.86 -12.54 4.47
C ALA A 58 -7.49 -13.22 3.23
N GLY A 59 -8.81 -13.22 3.11
CA GLY A 59 -9.54 -13.80 1.98
C GLY A 59 -9.39 -12.98 0.69
N THR A 60 -10.03 -13.49 -0.36
CA THR A 60 -10.03 -12.85 -1.68
C THR A 60 -11.21 -11.89 -1.82
N PHE A 61 -10.93 -10.66 -2.25
CA PHE A 61 -11.92 -9.64 -2.57
C PHE A 61 -11.69 -9.12 -3.99
N ASP A 62 -12.77 -8.87 -4.71
CA ASP A 62 -12.72 -8.32 -6.07
C ASP A 62 -12.58 -6.79 -6.02
N ALA A 63 -11.34 -6.31 -6.19
CA ALA A 63 -11.04 -4.87 -6.20
C ALA A 63 -11.81 -4.11 -7.29
N ALA A 64 -12.02 -4.73 -8.46
CA ALA A 64 -12.75 -4.09 -9.54
C ALA A 64 -14.25 -3.96 -9.22
N ALA A 65 -14.86 -4.98 -8.59
CA ALA A 65 -16.24 -4.90 -8.13
C ALA A 65 -16.43 -3.85 -7.04
N LEU A 66 -15.52 -3.78 -6.07
CA LEU A 66 -15.52 -2.75 -5.03
C LEU A 66 -15.33 -1.35 -5.62
N GLY A 67 -14.44 -1.20 -6.60
CA GLY A 67 -14.21 0.05 -7.31
C GLY A 67 -15.44 0.54 -8.07
N ARG A 68 -16.19 -0.34 -8.72
CA ARG A 68 -17.47 0.02 -9.36
C ARG A 68 -18.51 0.52 -8.35
N GLN A 69 -18.57 -0.08 -7.17
CA GLN A 69 -19.47 0.38 -6.10
C GLN A 69 -19.02 1.71 -5.48
N ALA A 70 -17.73 1.98 -5.46
CA ALA A 70 -17.17 3.23 -4.96
C ALA A 70 -17.69 4.48 -5.71
N ALA A 71 -18.10 4.33 -6.97
CA ALA A 71 -18.70 5.42 -7.73
C ALA A 71 -19.99 5.95 -7.08
N LEU A 72 -20.72 5.13 -6.34
CA LEU A 72 -21.97 5.51 -5.67
C LEU A 72 -21.72 6.20 -4.32
N SER A 73 -20.64 5.85 -3.63
CA SER A 73 -20.33 6.35 -2.28
C SER A 73 -19.20 7.39 -2.24
N GLY A 74 -18.54 7.63 -3.39
CA GLY A 74 -17.39 8.51 -3.49
C GLY A 74 -16.07 7.94 -2.95
N ASN A 75 -16.09 6.72 -2.36
CA ASN A 75 -14.91 6.01 -1.88
C ASN A 75 -15.18 4.50 -1.74
N PRO A 76 -14.14 3.63 -1.71
CA PRO A 76 -14.32 2.17 -1.70
C PRO A 76 -14.68 1.58 -0.33
N VAL A 77 -14.52 2.29 0.77
CA VAL A 77 -14.62 1.74 2.13
C VAL A 77 -16.01 1.21 2.46
N PRO A 78 -17.14 1.89 2.13
CA PRO A 78 -18.45 1.33 2.43
C PRO A 78 -18.71 -0.03 1.77
N ALA A 79 -18.29 -0.19 0.52
CA ALA A 79 -18.40 -1.47 -0.19
C ALA A 79 -17.48 -2.54 0.42
N LEU A 80 -16.25 -2.18 0.78
CA LEU A 80 -15.29 -3.06 1.45
C LEU A 80 -15.83 -3.54 2.80
N VAL A 81 -16.32 -2.63 3.63
CA VAL A 81 -16.91 -2.94 4.94
C VAL A 81 -18.09 -3.89 4.80
N ALA A 82 -18.99 -3.63 3.83
CA ALA A 82 -20.12 -4.51 3.57
C ALA A 82 -19.67 -5.92 3.14
N ALA A 83 -18.63 -6.03 2.31
CA ALA A 83 -18.07 -7.30 1.88
C ALA A 83 -17.37 -8.03 3.05
N LEU A 84 -16.59 -7.32 3.86
CA LEU A 84 -15.88 -7.90 4.99
C LEU A 84 -16.85 -8.37 6.09
N ARG A 85 -17.93 -7.61 6.38
CA ARG A 85 -18.99 -8.03 7.30
C ARG A 85 -19.69 -9.32 6.89
N LYS A 86 -19.81 -9.57 5.58
CA LYS A 86 -20.38 -10.83 5.07
C LYS A 86 -19.41 -12.00 5.16
N ALA A 87 -18.11 -11.74 5.21
CA ALA A 87 -17.06 -12.75 5.26
C ALA A 87 -16.70 -13.20 6.68
N VAL A 88 -17.09 -12.44 7.71
CA VAL A 88 -16.86 -12.80 9.12
C VAL A 88 -18.06 -13.55 9.70
N PRO A 89 -17.86 -14.35 10.79
CA PRO A 89 -18.97 -14.90 11.58
C PRO A 89 -19.90 -13.79 12.10
N ALA A 90 -21.19 -14.08 12.25
CA ALA A 90 -22.20 -13.10 12.62
C ALA A 90 -21.88 -12.35 13.92
N GLU A 91 -21.32 -13.05 14.90
CA GLU A 91 -20.92 -12.50 16.20
C GLU A 91 -19.74 -11.49 16.11
N ALA A 92 -18.96 -11.55 15.04
CA ALA A 92 -17.84 -10.63 14.80
C ALA A 92 -18.21 -9.46 13.87
N ALA A 93 -19.36 -9.52 13.17
CA ALA A 93 -19.73 -8.57 12.13
C ALA A 93 -19.79 -7.12 12.62
N ASP A 94 -20.30 -6.89 13.84
CA ASP A 94 -20.40 -5.56 14.43
C ASP A 94 -19.05 -4.97 14.87
N THR A 95 -17.99 -5.78 14.88
CA THR A 95 -16.62 -5.34 15.17
C THR A 95 -15.98 -4.70 13.95
N VAL A 96 -16.41 -5.09 12.73
CA VAL A 96 -15.87 -4.55 11.48
C VAL A 96 -16.22 -3.06 11.36
N HIS A 97 -15.21 -2.23 11.21
CA HIS A 97 -15.34 -0.76 11.03
C HIS A 97 -15.99 -0.04 12.22
N ARG A 98 -15.98 -0.63 13.40
CA ARG A 98 -16.63 -0.05 14.58
C ARG A 98 -15.85 1.16 15.09
N GLY A 99 -16.52 2.31 15.15
CA GLY A 99 -15.95 3.56 15.66
C GLY A 99 -15.00 4.28 14.71
N ALA A 100 -14.84 3.78 13.49
CA ALA A 100 -14.03 4.42 12.46
C ALA A 100 -14.90 5.09 11.38
N THR A 101 -14.30 5.97 10.61
CA THR A 101 -14.86 6.50 9.37
C THR A 101 -14.05 6.03 8.16
N SER A 102 -14.60 6.17 6.95
CA SER A 102 -13.89 5.83 5.71
C SER A 102 -12.53 6.49 5.60
N GLN A 103 -12.40 7.73 6.06
CA GLN A 103 -11.16 8.48 5.99
C GLN A 103 -10.06 7.86 6.86
N ASP A 104 -10.39 7.35 8.05
CA ASP A 104 -9.41 6.67 8.91
C ASP A 104 -8.77 5.47 8.20
N ILE A 105 -9.59 4.71 7.46
CA ILE A 105 -9.14 3.52 6.73
C ILE A 105 -8.29 3.91 5.52
N ILE A 106 -8.73 4.92 4.75
CA ILE A 106 -8.03 5.37 3.55
C ILE A 106 -6.67 6.00 3.90
N ASP A 107 -6.63 6.90 4.89
CA ASP A 107 -5.40 7.57 5.27
C ASP A 107 -4.39 6.60 5.88
N THR A 108 -4.85 5.66 6.70
CA THR A 108 -3.98 4.62 7.25
C THR A 108 -3.42 3.73 6.13
N ALA A 109 -4.26 3.30 5.19
CA ALA A 109 -3.82 2.53 4.03
C ALA A 109 -2.80 3.31 3.18
N ALA A 110 -3.05 4.60 2.93
CA ALA A 110 -2.12 5.47 2.22
C ALA A 110 -0.75 5.53 2.90
N MET A 111 -0.72 5.66 4.23
CA MET A 111 0.53 5.69 5.00
C MET A 111 1.26 4.35 5.00
N LEU A 112 0.54 3.23 5.01
CA LEU A 112 1.14 1.90 4.87
C LEU A 112 1.83 1.73 3.50
N LEU A 113 1.16 2.15 2.42
CA LEU A 113 1.71 2.13 1.07
C LEU A 113 2.90 3.08 0.92
N ALA A 114 2.77 4.30 1.42
CA ALA A 114 3.84 5.30 1.39
C ALA A 114 5.08 4.81 2.13
N ARG A 115 4.92 4.18 3.29
CA ARG A 115 6.02 3.58 4.04
C ARG A 115 6.75 2.52 3.22
N GLY A 116 6.01 1.58 2.60
CA GLY A 116 6.62 0.55 1.75
C GLY A 116 7.38 1.13 0.55
N ALA A 117 6.81 2.17 -0.09
CA ALA A 117 7.48 2.87 -1.18
C ALA A 117 8.75 3.60 -0.73
N LEU A 118 8.69 4.29 0.40
CA LEU A 118 9.84 5.01 0.97
C LEU A 118 10.96 4.06 1.41
N ASP A 119 10.63 2.91 1.98
CA ASP A 119 11.63 1.91 2.37
C ASP A 119 12.40 1.40 1.13
N ALA A 120 11.71 1.12 0.01
CA ALA A 120 12.33 0.73 -1.24
C ALA A 120 13.21 1.86 -1.81
N MET A 121 12.69 3.08 -1.87
CA MET A 121 13.44 4.25 -2.37
C MET A 121 14.70 4.54 -1.51
N ALA A 122 14.60 4.40 -0.20
CA ALA A 122 15.73 4.60 0.69
C ALA A 122 16.85 3.58 0.44
N ALA A 123 16.49 2.31 0.19
CA ALA A 123 17.45 1.26 -0.16
C ALA A 123 18.17 1.57 -1.49
N ASP A 124 17.42 1.96 -2.52
CA ASP A 124 17.98 2.31 -3.83
C ASP A 124 18.90 3.53 -3.76
N LEU A 125 18.51 4.56 -2.99
CA LEU A 125 19.31 5.75 -2.80
C LEU A 125 20.61 5.46 -2.04
N ALA A 126 20.56 4.59 -1.02
CA ALA A 126 21.75 4.15 -0.32
C ALA A 126 22.73 3.43 -1.26
N ALA A 127 22.23 2.49 -2.06
CA ALA A 127 23.05 1.78 -3.05
C ALA A 127 23.65 2.73 -4.10
N ALA A 128 22.88 3.72 -4.57
CA ALA A 128 23.37 4.73 -5.50
C ALA A 128 24.47 5.60 -4.86
N ALA A 129 24.28 6.02 -3.60
CA ALA A 129 25.28 6.80 -2.88
C ALA A 129 26.60 6.03 -2.70
N ASP A 130 26.52 4.75 -2.31
CA ASP A 130 27.69 3.89 -2.17
C ASP A 130 28.41 3.67 -3.51
N GLY A 131 27.64 3.47 -4.59
CA GLY A 131 28.18 3.37 -5.95
C GLY A 131 28.92 4.65 -6.38
N CYS A 132 28.33 5.82 -6.15
CA CYS A 132 28.97 7.11 -6.42
C CYS A 132 30.24 7.32 -5.61
N ALA A 133 30.21 6.99 -4.33
CA ALA A 133 31.39 7.09 -3.46
C ALA A 133 32.52 6.16 -3.93
N GLY A 134 32.19 4.92 -4.32
CA GLY A 134 33.15 3.99 -4.89
C GLY A 134 33.79 4.48 -6.18
N LEU A 135 32.99 5.02 -7.11
CA LEU A 135 33.48 5.62 -8.35
C LEU A 135 34.34 6.84 -8.08
N ALA A 136 33.94 7.73 -7.18
CA ALA A 136 34.72 8.90 -6.80
C ALA A 136 36.09 8.52 -6.22
N ALA A 137 36.12 7.49 -5.37
CA ALA A 137 37.38 6.99 -4.82
C ALA A 137 38.27 6.36 -5.89
N ALA A 138 37.71 5.53 -6.77
CA ALA A 138 38.45 4.84 -7.82
C ALA A 138 39.03 5.77 -8.87
N HIS A 139 38.32 6.88 -9.16
CA HIS A 139 38.67 7.81 -10.23
C HIS A 139 39.16 9.17 -9.72
N ARG A 140 39.55 9.25 -8.45
CA ARG A 140 40.00 10.50 -7.82
C ARG A 140 41.08 11.24 -8.61
N ASP A 141 42.04 10.51 -9.15
CA ASP A 141 43.19 11.04 -9.87
C ASP A 141 43.08 10.83 -11.39
N THR A 142 41.95 10.40 -11.88
CA THR A 142 41.72 10.18 -13.31
C THR A 142 41.55 11.52 -14.01
N LEU A 143 42.48 11.86 -14.88
CA LEU A 143 42.38 13.05 -15.69
C LEU A 143 41.31 12.91 -16.78
N MET A 144 40.41 13.87 -16.85
CA MET A 144 39.42 13.93 -17.92
C MET A 144 39.15 15.38 -18.33
N ILE A 145 38.68 15.56 -19.56
CA ILE A 145 38.28 16.88 -20.05
C ILE A 145 36.95 17.27 -19.41
N GLY A 146 36.96 18.38 -18.66
CA GLY A 146 35.72 19.00 -18.17
C GLY A 146 34.88 19.50 -19.33
N ARG A 147 33.56 19.37 -19.23
CA ARG A 147 32.63 19.85 -20.24
C ARG A 147 31.49 20.64 -19.61
N THR A 148 31.12 21.71 -20.25
CA THR A 148 29.93 22.49 -19.95
C THR A 148 29.08 22.56 -21.21
N LEU A 149 27.85 22.05 -21.17
CA LEU A 149 26.96 21.94 -22.31
C LEU A 149 27.72 21.32 -23.51
N LEU A 150 27.96 21.96 -24.58
CA LEU A 150 28.64 21.44 -25.76
C LEU A 150 30.12 21.87 -25.89
N GLN A 151 30.68 22.43 -24.85
CA GLN A 151 32.08 23.00 -24.86
C GLN A 151 32.98 22.32 -23.85
N HIS A 152 34.28 22.34 -24.12
CA HIS A 152 35.29 21.97 -23.16
C HIS A 152 35.43 23.08 -22.09
N ALA A 153 35.54 22.66 -20.84
CA ALA A 153 35.86 23.57 -19.74
C ALA A 153 37.34 23.52 -19.43
#